data_76eaaae45a9935420f105bfcb7593df6
#
_entry.id   76eaaae45a9935420f105bfcb7593df6
#
_cell.length_a   1.000
_cell.length_b   1.000
_cell.length_c   1.000
_cell.angle_alpha   90.00
_cell.angle_beta   90.00
_cell.angle_gamma   90.00
#
_symmetry.space_group_name_H-M   'P 1'
#
loop_
_entity.id
_entity.type
_entity.pdbx_description
1 polymer ?
#
loop_
_entity_poly.entity_id
_entity_poly.type
_entity_poly.pdbx_seq_one_letter_code
_entity_poly.pdbx_strand_id
1 'polypeptide(L)'
;VQTCALPILQELDLSRNKLVGERKILTYGHANNATYAEGPHLYKINGKYLLLMAEGGSSYHHAVTVHQSKSLWGPYVADKTNPVLSHRHLGENYPIQGLGHADLVQTQNGEWYSVVLGKRMIKGYNPLARETFLCKVNFENSTPIFNPGYGIVLPEQERPDLPWQPVKVEPVRDDFETENLASKWYFVRIPRKKFYTLEDNCLNISLQPEVIDSLVNAAMIVQKIKHHDFTAMTKLEFQTKKENEQAGLVVYRTATGYYTLMKDKSGIVLTKKHLGKKEVVSRIPYAKKDVYLKVTANGLNVDFSFGETIDNMTNIGGTQTLEVISDNKFNKFNGSGVGVYATSNGKPSRNKAAYDWFEYQETIK
;
A
#
# COMPACT_ATOMS: atom_id res chain seq x y z
N VAL A 1 26.44 -1.66 8.35
CA VAL A 1 26.41 -0.22 8.09
C VAL A 1 24.96 0.22 8.15
N GLN A 2 24.62 0.97 9.17
CA GLN A 2 23.30 1.52 9.37
C GLN A 2 23.11 2.66 8.37
N THR A 3 22.27 2.46 7.36
CA THR A 3 21.98 3.45 6.29
C THR A 3 20.80 4.34 6.62
N CYS A 4 20.44 4.48 7.90
CA CYS A 4 19.27 5.23 8.33
C CYS A 4 19.56 6.71 8.40
N ALA A 5 18.60 7.50 8.03
CA ALA A 5 18.61 8.95 8.14
C ALA A 5 18.55 9.33 9.63
N LEU A 6 19.70 9.46 10.29
CA LEU A 6 19.77 10.03 11.63
C LEU A 6 19.06 11.40 11.65
N PRO A 7 18.42 11.79 12.77
CA PRO A 7 17.81 13.10 12.92
C PRO A 7 18.89 14.20 12.89
N ILE A 8 19.02 14.82 11.74
CA ILE A 8 19.97 15.89 11.46
C ILE A 8 19.21 17.20 11.32
N LEU A 9 19.64 18.23 12.03
CA LEU A 9 19.14 19.59 11.90
C LEU A 9 20.16 20.46 11.18
N GLN A 10 19.69 21.28 10.25
CA GLN A 10 20.47 22.31 9.58
C GLN A 10 19.56 23.50 9.25
N GLU A 11 20.07 24.71 9.29
CA GLU A 11 19.34 25.92 8.93
C GLU A 11 19.08 25.97 7.43
N LEU A 12 17.85 26.38 7.04
CA LEU A 12 17.46 26.68 5.67
C LEU A 12 17.27 28.20 5.52
N ASP A 13 18.10 28.83 4.70
CA ASP A 13 17.90 30.19 4.25
C ASP A 13 16.88 30.21 3.10
N LEU A 14 15.65 30.58 3.41
CA LEU A 14 14.56 30.63 2.44
C LEU A 14 14.78 31.69 1.34
N SER A 15 15.48 32.79 1.65
CA SER A 15 15.73 33.86 0.66
C SER A 15 16.69 33.43 -0.43
N ARG A 16 17.62 32.53 -0.11
CA ARG A 16 18.63 31.95 -1.02
C ARG A 16 18.30 30.54 -1.47
N ASN A 17 17.25 29.94 -0.92
CA ASN A 17 16.87 28.53 -1.12
C ASN A 17 18.05 27.58 -0.92
N LYS A 18 18.81 27.77 0.18
CA LYS A 18 20.02 27.03 0.50
C LYS A 18 20.09 26.63 1.96
N LEU A 19 20.63 25.43 2.20
CA LEU A 19 21.06 25.02 3.53
C LEU A 19 22.31 25.82 3.91
N VAL A 20 22.31 26.41 5.11
CA VAL A 20 23.41 27.23 5.65
C VAL A 20 23.81 26.71 7.04
N GLY A 21 24.96 27.15 7.53
CA GLY A 21 25.47 26.73 8.83
C GLY A 21 25.89 25.25 8.90
N GLU A 22 26.21 24.80 10.09
CA GLU A 22 26.64 23.45 10.34
C GLU A 22 25.47 22.48 10.50
N ARG A 23 25.64 21.26 10.00
CA ARG A 23 24.72 20.14 10.27
C ARG A 23 24.97 19.58 11.65
N LYS A 24 23.90 19.39 12.44
CA LYS A 24 24.00 18.80 13.77
C LYS A 24 23.13 17.55 13.87
N ILE A 25 23.74 16.44 14.29
CA ILE A 25 23.00 15.23 14.70
C ILE A 25 22.39 15.53 16.06
N LEU A 26 21.06 15.40 16.17
CA LEU A 26 20.33 15.70 17.40
C LEU A 26 20.39 14.53 18.40
N THR A 27 20.32 13.30 17.90
CA THR A 27 20.40 12.07 18.72
C THR A 27 20.72 10.87 17.84
N TYR A 28 21.11 9.76 18.47
CA TYR A 28 21.30 8.45 17.83
C TYR A 28 20.16 7.46 18.21
N GLY A 29 19.11 7.94 18.86
CA GLY A 29 17.98 7.15 19.35
C GLY A 29 17.90 7.13 20.89
N HIS A 30 16.82 6.47 21.40
CA HIS A 30 16.52 6.49 22.83
C HIS A 30 17.41 5.54 23.67
N ALA A 31 18.12 4.62 23.01
CA ALA A 31 19.04 3.68 23.64
C ALA A 31 20.34 3.58 22.83
N ASN A 32 21.40 3.12 23.45
CA ASN A 32 22.75 3.03 22.85
C ASN A 32 22.78 2.16 21.57
N ASN A 33 21.84 1.25 21.41
CA ASN A 33 21.72 0.34 20.27
C ASN A 33 20.40 0.51 19.54
N ALA A 34 19.81 1.70 19.57
CA ALA A 34 18.58 1.99 18.85
C ALA A 34 18.73 1.64 17.36
N THR A 35 17.79 0.84 16.86
CA THR A 35 17.78 0.40 15.47
C THR A 35 16.89 1.33 14.68
N TYR A 36 17.40 1.85 13.55
CA TYR A 36 16.62 2.68 12.65
C TYR A 36 15.95 3.88 13.33
N ALA A 37 16.73 4.72 14.02
CA ALA A 37 16.29 6.01 14.50
C ALA A 37 16.09 6.95 13.29
N GLU A 38 14.83 7.15 12.86
CA GLU A 38 14.50 7.80 11.59
C GLU A 38 13.18 8.58 11.66
N GLY A 39 12.79 9.24 10.56
CA GLY A 39 11.54 9.98 10.45
C GLY A 39 11.37 11.07 11.51
N PRO A 40 12.36 11.96 11.73
CA PRO A 40 12.29 12.95 12.80
C PRO A 40 11.29 14.07 12.46
N HIS A 41 10.39 14.35 13.40
CA HIS A 41 9.54 15.52 13.41
C HIS A 41 9.85 16.37 14.64
N LEU A 42 9.94 17.66 14.47
CA LEU A 42 10.31 18.60 15.52
C LEU A 42 9.17 19.57 15.83
N TYR A 43 8.76 19.58 17.09
CA TYR A 43 7.67 20.42 17.59
C TYR A 43 8.13 21.30 18.74
N LYS A 44 7.41 22.40 18.98
CA LYS A 44 7.57 23.20 20.20
C LYS A 44 6.29 23.08 21.02
N ILE A 45 6.36 22.34 22.14
CA ILE A 45 5.23 22.01 23.01
C ILE A 45 5.53 22.52 24.43
N ASN A 46 4.65 23.33 24.96
CA ASN A 46 4.77 23.89 26.33
C ASN A 46 6.17 24.49 26.62
N GLY A 47 6.71 25.24 25.64
CA GLY A 47 8.01 25.90 25.76
C GLY A 47 9.24 25.00 25.58
N LYS A 48 9.08 23.71 25.38
CA LYS A 48 10.16 22.75 25.07
C LYS A 48 10.13 22.32 23.60
N TYR A 49 11.29 21.93 23.08
CA TYR A 49 11.39 21.26 21.78
C TYR A 49 11.23 19.75 21.98
N LEU A 50 10.28 19.18 21.25
CA LEU A 50 9.98 17.75 21.22
C LEU A 50 10.44 17.20 19.88
N LEU A 51 11.36 16.26 19.91
CA LEU A 51 11.78 15.48 18.74
C LEU A 51 11.08 14.13 18.77
N LEU A 52 10.14 13.93 17.86
CA LEU A 52 9.40 12.70 17.64
C LEU A 52 10.10 11.87 16.59
N MET A 53 10.25 10.56 16.80
CA MET A 53 10.97 9.68 15.88
C MET A 53 10.34 8.29 15.78
N ALA A 54 10.69 7.59 14.71
CA ALA A 54 10.47 6.15 14.57
C ALA A 54 11.75 5.40 14.98
N GLU A 55 11.59 4.26 15.62
CA GLU A 55 12.68 3.33 15.94
C GLU A 55 12.23 1.87 15.80
N GLY A 56 13.18 0.94 15.74
CA GLY A 56 12.92 -0.51 15.65
C GLY A 56 12.68 -1.04 14.24
N GLY A 57 12.60 -0.16 13.24
CA GLY A 57 12.26 -0.50 11.86
C GLY A 57 10.80 -0.92 11.67
N SER A 58 10.33 -0.99 10.43
CA SER A 58 8.91 -1.28 10.09
C SER A 58 8.49 -2.73 10.36
N SER A 59 9.01 -3.36 11.42
CA SER A 59 8.72 -4.73 11.83
C SER A 59 7.88 -4.76 13.12
N TYR A 60 7.80 -5.92 13.74
CA TYR A 60 7.16 -6.10 15.05
C TYR A 60 7.68 -5.13 16.13
N HIS A 61 8.97 -4.79 16.07
CA HIS A 61 9.62 -3.90 17.06
C HIS A 61 9.45 -2.40 16.77
N HIS A 62 8.74 -2.03 15.72
CA HIS A 62 8.50 -0.63 15.35
C HIS A 62 7.84 0.13 16.50
N ALA A 63 8.31 1.36 16.73
CA ALA A 63 7.87 2.16 17.85
C ALA A 63 7.98 3.66 17.55
N VAL A 64 7.23 4.45 18.30
CA VAL A 64 7.38 5.90 18.39
C VAL A 64 8.18 6.24 19.63
N THR A 65 9.23 7.04 19.47
CA THR A 65 10.05 7.54 20.56
C THR A 65 10.14 9.05 20.54
N VAL A 66 10.40 9.64 21.69
CA VAL A 66 10.52 11.09 21.84
C VAL A 66 11.74 11.49 22.64
N HIS A 67 12.29 12.63 22.29
CA HIS A 67 13.35 13.31 23.03
C HIS A 67 12.93 14.76 23.27
N GLN A 68 13.37 15.34 24.36
CA GLN A 68 13.04 16.72 24.73
C GLN A 68 14.30 17.56 24.89
N SER A 69 14.18 18.86 24.54
CA SER A 69 15.23 19.85 24.77
C SER A 69 14.62 21.21 25.12
N LYS A 70 15.37 22.03 25.89
CA LYS A 70 15.04 23.44 26.11
C LYS A 70 15.52 24.34 24.96
N SER A 71 16.44 23.82 24.11
CA SER A 71 17.02 24.55 22.98
C SER A 71 16.74 23.81 21.68
N LEU A 72 16.50 24.56 20.60
CA LEU A 72 16.34 24.02 19.25
C LEU A 72 17.50 23.12 18.84
N TRP A 73 18.70 23.51 19.19
CA TRP A 73 19.93 22.79 18.85
C TRP A 73 20.34 21.72 19.87
N GLY A 74 19.48 21.43 20.86
CA GLY A 74 19.75 20.43 21.89
C GLY A 74 20.59 20.95 23.09
N PRO A 75 21.07 20.05 23.96
CA PRO A 75 21.02 18.59 23.83
C PRO A 75 19.60 18.03 23.97
N TYR A 76 19.27 17.02 23.17
CA TYR A 76 18.03 16.29 23.26
C TYR A 76 18.18 15.08 24.19
N VAL A 77 17.32 15.01 25.20
CA VAL A 77 17.32 13.92 26.20
C VAL A 77 16.13 13.02 25.91
N ALA A 78 16.39 11.72 25.79
CA ALA A 78 15.36 10.72 25.60
C ALA A 78 14.35 10.72 26.75
N ASP A 79 13.07 10.66 26.42
CA ASP A 79 12.02 10.56 27.42
C ASP A 79 12.11 9.22 28.16
N LYS A 80 11.87 9.24 29.46
CA LYS A 80 11.97 8.04 30.31
C LYS A 80 10.87 7.02 30.01
N THR A 81 9.76 7.47 29.38
CA THR A 81 8.63 6.62 29.02
C THR A 81 8.79 5.95 27.67
N ASN A 82 9.89 6.20 26.95
CA ASN A 82 10.11 5.60 25.65
C ASN A 82 10.09 4.05 25.67
N PRO A 83 9.47 3.42 24.67
CA PRO A 83 8.73 4.03 23.57
C PRO A 83 7.35 4.54 24.01
N VAL A 84 6.98 5.75 23.55
CA VAL A 84 5.69 6.35 23.90
C VAL A 84 4.51 5.71 23.20
N LEU A 85 4.75 4.97 22.10
CA LEU A 85 3.76 4.13 21.44
C LEU A 85 4.42 2.93 20.76
N SER A 86 3.93 1.73 21.03
CA SER A 86 4.28 0.49 20.33
C SER A 86 3.24 -0.57 20.64
N HIS A 87 2.99 -1.52 19.73
CA HIS A 87 2.13 -2.69 19.98
C HIS A 87 2.91 -3.98 20.27
N ARG A 88 4.23 -3.94 20.30
CA ARG A 88 5.08 -5.13 20.57
C ARG A 88 4.75 -5.82 21.90
N HIS A 89 4.26 -5.07 22.90
CA HIS A 89 3.86 -5.61 24.20
C HIS A 89 2.53 -6.37 24.18
N LEU A 90 1.74 -6.25 23.11
CA LEU A 90 0.46 -6.93 22.94
C LEU A 90 0.60 -8.34 22.33
N GLY A 91 1.82 -8.72 21.90
CA GLY A 91 2.10 -10.01 21.27
C GLY A 91 1.83 -10.05 19.77
N GLU A 92 2.38 -11.08 19.12
CA GLU A 92 2.36 -11.22 17.65
C GLU A 92 0.94 -11.49 17.07
N ASN A 93 0.00 -11.89 17.91
CA ASN A 93 -1.38 -12.18 17.50
C ASN A 93 -2.30 -10.95 17.55
N TYR A 94 -1.84 -9.81 18.07
CA TYR A 94 -2.65 -8.61 18.06
C TYR A 94 -2.85 -8.12 16.62
N PRO A 95 -4.09 -7.75 16.21
CA PRO A 95 -4.40 -7.50 14.81
C PRO A 95 -3.64 -6.33 14.18
N ILE A 96 -3.35 -5.27 14.97
CA ILE A 96 -2.63 -4.08 14.49
C ILE A 96 -1.20 -4.14 15.00
N GLN A 97 -0.24 -4.25 14.09
CA GLN A 97 1.17 -4.48 14.39
C GLN A 97 2.07 -3.43 13.73
N GLY A 98 3.35 -3.41 14.15
CA GLY A 98 4.37 -2.61 13.52
C GLY A 98 4.11 -1.11 13.58
N LEU A 99 3.59 -0.61 14.72
CA LEU A 99 3.26 0.80 14.90
C LEU A 99 4.51 1.66 15.10
N GLY A 100 4.57 2.75 14.35
CA GLY A 100 5.65 3.73 14.47
C GLY A 100 5.50 4.84 13.42
N HIS A 101 6.57 5.63 13.28
CA HIS A 101 6.66 6.69 12.26
C HIS A 101 5.45 7.62 12.31
N ALA A 102 5.20 8.17 13.51
CA ALA A 102 4.09 9.04 13.81
C ALA A 102 4.39 10.49 13.40
N ASP A 103 3.34 11.23 13.10
CA ASP A 103 3.35 12.68 12.94
C ASP A 103 2.23 13.29 13.77
N LEU A 104 2.45 14.50 14.35
CA LEU A 104 1.50 15.18 15.20
C LEU A 104 0.89 16.38 14.48
N VAL A 105 -0.40 16.57 14.70
CA VAL A 105 -1.13 17.74 14.17
C VAL A 105 -2.05 18.31 15.24
N GLN A 106 -2.09 19.64 15.33
CA GLN A 106 -3.06 20.34 16.15
C GLN A 106 -4.24 20.78 15.28
N THR A 107 -5.45 20.46 15.73
CA THR A 107 -6.67 20.92 15.07
C THR A 107 -6.89 22.42 15.31
N GLN A 108 -7.78 23.01 14.55
CA GLN A 108 -8.20 24.42 14.72
C GLN A 108 -8.82 24.69 16.10
N ASN A 109 -9.37 23.65 16.75
CA ASN A 109 -9.94 23.72 18.09
C ASN A 109 -8.92 23.49 19.21
N GLY A 110 -7.63 23.30 18.84
CA GLY A 110 -6.54 23.08 19.79
C GLY A 110 -6.37 21.63 20.25
N GLU A 111 -7.18 20.68 19.78
CA GLU A 111 -6.98 19.25 20.04
C GLU A 111 -5.76 18.74 19.29
N TRP A 112 -5.04 17.81 19.90
CA TRP A 112 -3.91 17.14 19.24
C TRP A 112 -4.29 15.74 18.78
N TYR A 113 -3.87 15.42 17.55
CA TYR A 113 -3.98 14.10 16.95
C TYR A 113 -2.63 13.69 16.36
N SER A 114 -2.51 12.39 16.17
CA SER A 114 -1.38 11.79 15.47
C SER A 114 -1.88 10.89 14.35
N VAL A 115 -1.17 10.91 13.23
CA VAL A 115 -1.24 9.86 12.21
C VAL A 115 -0.06 8.93 12.43
N VAL A 116 -0.33 7.63 12.49
CA VAL A 116 0.65 6.60 12.84
C VAL A 116 0.63 5.52 11.77
N LEU A 117 1.80 5.10 11.34
CA LEU A 117 1.94 3.94 10.46
C LEU A 117 1.73 2.65 11.26
N GLY A 118 0.97 1.73 10.68
CA GLY A 118 0.75 0.39 11.23
C GLY A 118 0.36 -0.60 10.16
N LYS A 119 0.07 -1.85 10.56
CA LYS A 119 -0.31 -2.93 9.65
C LYS A 119 -1.42 -3.75 10.28
N ARG A 120 -2.51 -4.01 9.53
CA ARG A 120 -3.52 -4.99 9.93
C ARG A 120 -3.08 -6.39 9.48
N MET A 121 -2.81 -7.24 10.46
CA MET A 121 -2.26 -8.57 10.23
C MET A 121 -3.34 -9.65 10.25
N ILE A 122 -3.19 -10.68 9.43
CA ILE A 122 -3.96 -11.92 9.49
C ILE A 122 -2.98 -13.08 9.62
N LYS A 123 -2.98 -13.79 10.75
CA LYS A 123 -2.12 -14.96 10.98
C LYS A 123 -0.64 -14.72 10.64
N GLY A 124 -0.12 -13.53 10.96
CA GLY A 124 1.26 -13.14 10.68
C GLY A 124 1.53 -12.61 9.25
N TYR A 125 0.53 -12.49 8.40
CA TYR A 125 0.63 -11.94 7.05
C TYR A 125 -0.05 -10.58 6.92
N ASN A 126 0.43 -9.72 6.04
CA ASN A 126 -0.13 -8.39 5.80
C ASN A 126 -0.34 -8.08 4.30
N PRO A 127 -1.36 -8.60 3.67
CA PRO A 127 -1.64 -8.34 2.26
C PRO A 127 -1.89 -6.87 1.94
N LEU A 128 -2.34 -6.06 2.90
CA LEU A 128 -2.59 -4.62 2.75
C LEU A 128 -1.32 -3.79 2.89
N ALA A 129 -0.27 -4.33 3.51
CA ALA A 129 0.97 -3.67 3.92
C ALA A 129 0.75 -2.52 4.92
N ARG A 130 1.44 -1.38 4.74
CA ARG A 130 1.37 -0.27 5.70
C ARG A 130 0.14 0.58 5.47
N GLU A 131 -0.54 0.89 6.57
CA GLU A 131 -1.74 1.71 6.62
C GLU A 131 -1.53 2.87 7.61
N THR A 132 -2.35 3.89 7.51
CA THR A 132 -2.32 5.06 8.40
C THR A 132 -3.46 4.97 9.40
N PHE A 133 -3.13 5.10 10.68
CA PHE A 133 -4.08 5.09 11.80
C PHE A 133 -4.12 6.46 12.44
N LEU A 134 -5.30 6.84 12.94
CA LEU A 134 -5.50 8.07 13.70
C LEU A 134 -5.41 7.76 15.20
N CYS A 135 -4.79 8.66 15.98
CA CYS A 135 -4.77 8.60 17.44
C CYS A 135 -5.03 9.98 18.02
N LYS A 136 -5.87 10.08 19.04
CA LYS A 136 -5.93 11.29 19.88
C LYS A 136 -4.65 11.40 20.71
N VAL A 137 -4.17 12.61 20.94
CA VAL A 137 -2.94 12.85 21.71
C VAL A 137 -3.19 13.91 22.77
N ASN A 138 -2.77 13.63 24.00
CA ASN A 138 -2.67 14.60 25.07
C ASN A 138 -1.19 14.77 25.45
N PHE A 139 -0.86 15.78 26.22
CA PHE A 139 0.50 16.01 26.68
C PHE A 139 0.56 16.09 28.20
N GLU A 140 1.49 15.35 28.79
CA GLU A 140 1.90 15.49 30.17
C GLU A 140 3.38 15.93 30.23
N ASN A 141 3.66 17.10 30.81
CA ASN A 141 5.02 17.65 30.88
C ASN A 141 5.76 17.69 29.51
N SER A 142 5.02 17.92 28.43
CA SER A 142 5.48 17.87 27.03
C SER A 142 5.72 16.46 26.46
N THR A 143 5.44 15.38 27.19
CA THR A 143 5.43 14.01 26.69
C THR A 143 4.08 13.69 26.07
N PRO A 144 4.01 13.21 24.82
CA PRO A 144 2.76 12.84 24.18
C PRO A 144 2.21 11.53 24.77
N ILE A 145 0.92 11.54 25.08
CA ILE A 145 0.13 10.36 25.52
C ILE A 145 -0.82 10.02 24.37
N PHE A 146 -0.57 8.91 23.71
CA PHE A 146 -1.37 8.43 22.58
C PHE A 146 -2.60 7.68 23.09
N ASN A 147 -3.78 8.03 22.57
CA ASN A 147 -5.07 7.48 22.99
C ASN A 147 -5.18 7.39 24.52
N PRO A 148 -5.29 8.53 25.23
CA PRO A 148 -5.35 8.55 26.71
C PRO A 148 -6.40 7.58 27.26
N GLY A 149 -6.01 6.80 28.27
CA GLY A 149 -6.84 5.75 28.86
C GLY A 149 -6.68 4.38 28.19
N TYR A 150 -6.19 4.30 26.96
CA TYR A 150 -5.96 3.04 26.24
C TYR A 150 -4.47 2.77 26.01
N GLY A 151 -3.67 3.77 25.59
CA GLY A 151 -2.25 3.65 25.30
C GLY A 151 -1.91 2.81 24.07
N ILE A 152 -2.90 2.50 23.24
CA ILE A 152 -2.80 1.67 22.03
C ILE A 152 -3.56 2.31 20.87
N VAL A 153 -3.26 1.92 19.65
CA VAL A 153 -4.07 2.25 18.47
C VAL A 153 -5.30 1.36 18.44
N LEU A 154 -6.46 1.96 18.34
CA LEU A 154 -7.74 1.27 18.25
C LEU A 154 -8.15 1.08 16.79
N PRO A 155 -8.94 0.04 16.47
CA PRO A 155 -9.50 -0.14 15.14
C PRO A 155 -10.49 0.97 14.76
N GLU A 156 -11.16 1.55 15.75
CA GLU A 156 -12.11 2.65 15.62
C GLU A 156 -11.68 3.82 16.51
N GLN A 157 -11.86 5.03 16.03
CA GLN A 157 -11.50 6.26 16.73
C GLN A 157 -12.64 7.26 16.69
N GLU A 158 -12.81 8.01 17.79
CA GLU A 158 -13.59 9.24 17.74
C GLU A 158 -12.91 10.22 16.78
N ARG A 159 -13.70 10.79 15.88
CA ARG A 159 -13.19 11.82 14.98
C ARG A 159 -12.90 13.11 15.76
N PRO A 160 -11.98 13.97 15.26
CA PRO A 160 -11.81 15.31 15.79
C PRO A 160 -13.13 16.10 15.81
N ASP A 161 -13.31 16.96 16.81
CA ASP A 161 -14.46 17.87 16.88
C ASP A 161 -14.28 19.03 15.85
N LEU A 162 -14.48 18.68 14.60
CA LEU A 162 -14.39 19.58 13.45
C LEU A 162 -15.68 19.50 12.64
N PRO A 163 -16.02 20.58 11.88
CA PRO A 163 -17.15 20.54 10.96
C PRO A 163 -17.10 19.32 10.05
N TRP A 164 -18.24 18.67 9.87
CA TRP A 164 -18.31 17.46 9.02
C TRP A 164 -18.13 17.83 7.54
N GLN A 165 -17.04 17.40 6.95
CA GLN A 165 -16.75 17.56 5.53
C GLN A 165 -16.32 16.20 4.96
N PRO A 166 -17.27 15.32 4.64
CA PRO A 166 -16.95 14.00 4.11
C PRO A 166 -16.30 14.10 2.74
N VAL A 167 -15.26 13.33 2.53
CA VAL A 167 -14.69 13.14 1.21
C VAL A 167 -15.73 12.43 0.33
N LYS A 168 -15.89 12.88 -0.93
CA LYS A 168 -16.78 12.22 -1.88
C LYS A 168 -16.33 10.75 -2.04
N VAL A 169 -17.28 9.84 -1.82
CA VAL A 169 -17.04 8.41 -2.01
C VAL A 169 -16.83 8.17 -3.51
N GLU A 170 -15.69 7.59 -3.87
CA GLU A 170 -15.43 7.18 -5.24
C GLU A 170 -16.35 6.00 -5.63
N PRO A 171 -16.85 5.95 -6.86
CA PRO A 171 -17.60 4.81 -7.33
C PRO A 171 -16.79 3.51 -7.20
N VAL A 172 -17.44 2.42 -6.78
CA VAL A 172 -16.84 1.09 -6.71
C VAL A 172 -16.44 0.59 -8.09
N ARG A 173 -17.23 0.97 -9.11
CA ARG A 173 -17.02 0.67 -10.52
C ARG A 173 -16.49 1.88 -11.27
N ASP A 174 -15.59 1.65 -12.18
CA ASP A 174 -15.06 2.61 -13.14
C ASP A 174 -15.41 2.12 -14.54
N ASP A 175 -16.26 2.85 -15.22
CA ASP A 175 -16.74 2.56 -16.58
C ASP A 175 -15.84 3.22 -17.65
N PHE A 176 -14.73 3.85 -17.24
CA PHE A 176 -13.74 4.49 -18.11
C PHE A 176 -14.30 5.55 -19.09
N GLU A 177 -15.38 6.21 -18.71
CA GLU A 177 -16.07 7.23 -19.51
C GLU A 177 -15.40 8.61 -19.48
N THR A 178 -14.35 8.78 -18.67
CA THR A 178 -13.64 10.04 -18.46
C THR A 178 -12.40 10.16 -19.36
N GLU A 179 -11.97 11.40 -19.66
CA GLU A 179 -10.76 11.65 -20.47
C GLU A 179 -9.46 11.17 -19.80
N ASN A 180 -9.44 11.11 -18.47
CA ASN A 180 -8.28 10.71 -17.69
C ASN A 180 -8.63 9.60 -16.71
N LEU A 181 -7.68 8.75 -16.41
CA LEU A 181 -7.84 7.75 -15.34
C LEU A 181 -8.12 8.45 -14.00
N ALA A 182 -9.08 7.89 -13.25
CA ALA A 182 -9.37 8.34 -11.90
C ALA A 182 -8.12 8.23 -11.00
N SER A 183 -8.03 9.08 -9.98
CA SER A 183 -6.87 9.16 -9.07
C SER A 183 -6.57 7.88 -8.30
N LYS A 184 -7.53 6.97 -8.20
CA LYS A 184 -7.37 5.63 -7.60
C LYS A 184 -6.44 4.71 -8.39
N TRP A 185 -6.20 5.00 -9.68
CA TRP A 185 -5.36 4.18 -10.54
C TRP A 185 -3.89 4.61 -10.49
N TYR A 186 -2.99 3.66 -10.47
CA TYR A 186 -1.56 3.93 -10.50
C TYR A 186 -0.80 2.89 -11.34
N PHE A 187 0.41 3.28 -11.73
CA PHE A 187 1.35 2.45 -12.45
C PHE A 187 2.41 1.90 -11.50
N VAL A 188 2.82 0.67 -11.73
CA VAL A 188 4.02 0.15 -11.09
C VAL A 188 5.22 0.63 -11.88
N ARG A 189 5.95 1.60 -11.34
CA ARG A 189 6.99 2.42 -11.99
C ARG A 189 6.43 3.39 -13.03
N ILE A 190 7.22 4.40 -13.33
CA ILE A 190 6.83 5.46 -14.27
C ILE A 190 6.84 4.93 -15.71
N PRO A 191 5.71 5.04 -16.44
CA PRO A 191 5.67 4.69 -17.85
C PRO A 191 6.62 5.56 -18.68
N ARG A 192 7.48 4.94 -19.50
CA ARG A 192 8.34 5.66 -20.44
C ARG A 192 7.57 6.23 -21.62
N LYS A 193 6.45 5.62 -21.97
CA LYS A 193 5.48 6.05 -22.98
C LYS A 193 4.08 5.61 -22.58
N LYS A 194 3.10 6.38 -23.01
CA LYS A 194 1.69 6.06 -22.80
C LYS A 194 1.36 4.76 -23.55
N PHE A 195 0.85 3.77 -22.83
CA PHE A 195 0.49 2.46 -23.38
C PHE A 195 -1.02 2.20 -23.33
N TYR A 196 -1.82 3.18 -22.95
CA TYR A 196 -3.27 3.06 -22.85
C TYR A 196 -3.97 4.29 -23.44
N THR A 197 -5.23 4.10 -23.84
CA THR A 197 -6.18 5.17 -24.18
C THR A 197 -7.50 4.90 -23.48
N LEU A 198 -8.26 5.96 -23.23
CA LEU A 198 -9.67 5.91 -22.81
C LEU A 198 -10.48 6.35 -24.02
N GLU A 199 -11.03 5.40 -24.74
CA GLU A 199 -11.79 5.58 -25.99
C GLU A 199 -12.92 4.57 -26.03
N ASP A 200 -14.04 4.94 -26.61
CA ASP A 200 -15.24 4.09 -26.74
C ASP A 200 -15.76 3.54 -25.39
N ASN A 201 -15.67 4.36 -24.33
CA ASN A 201 -16.00 3.99 -22.96
C ASN A 201 -15.24 2.74 -22.47
N CYS A 202 -14.02 2.58 -22.92
CA CYS A 202 -13.16 1.46 -22.57
C CYS A 202 -11.74 1.94 -22.19
N LEU A 203 -11.12 1.22 -21.27
CA LEU A 203 -9.68 1.30 -21.08
C LEU A 203 -8.99 0.36 -22.08
N ASN A 204 -8.43 0.94 -23.13
CA ASN A 204 -7.70 0.21 -24.16
C ASN A 204 -6.21 0.15 -23.83
N ILE A 205 -5.67 -1.04 -23.57
CA ILE A 205 -4.26 -1.25 -23.28
C ILE A 205 -3.54 -1.83 -24.52
N SER A 206 -2.58 -1.08 -25.05
CA SER A 206 -1.66 -1.58 -26.10
C SER A 206 -0.68 -2.58 -25.47
N LEU A 207 -0.64 -3.80 -25.99
CA LEU A 207 0.25 -4.83 -25.48
C LEU A 207 1.72 -4.38 -25.60
N GLN A 208 2.45 -4.51 -24.49
CA GLN A 208 3.88 -4.20 -24.44
C GLN A 208 4.68 -5.50 -24.29
N PRO A 209 5.93 -5.56 -24.81
CA PRO A 209 6.79 -6.72 -24.62
C PRO A 209 7.25 -6.89 -23.15
N GLU A 210 7.24 -5.82 -22.37
CA GLU A 210 7.63 -5.82 -20.99
C GLU A 210 6.70 -6.71 -20.15
N VAL A 211 7.30 -7.48 -19.24
CA VAL A 211 6.60 -8.39 -18.35
C VAL A 211 6.73 -7.94 -16.89
N ILE A 212 5.75 -8.27 -16.07
CA ILE A 212 5.72 -7.91 -14.63
C ILE A 212 6.79 -8.63 -13.81
N ASP A 213 7.47 -9.61 -14.39
CA ASP A 213 8.63 -10.29 -13.80
C ASP A 213 9.89 -9.40 -13.77
N SER A 214 9.94 -8.38 -14.62
CA SER A 214 11.08 -7.48 -14.77
C SER A 214 10.91 -6.21 -13.95
N LEU A 215 12.04 -5.57 -13.60
CA LEU A 215 12.05 -4.31 -12.87
C LEU A 215 11.84 -3.10 -13.79
N VAL A 216 10.93 -3.23 -14.75
CA VAL A 216 10.53 -2.20 -15.71
C VAL A 216 9.05 -1.85 -15.55
N ASN A 217 8.59 -0.79 -16.22
CA ASN A 217 7.16 -0.52 -16.32
C ASN A 217 6.54 -1.48 -17.35
N ALA A 218 5.70 -2.38 -16.90
CA ALA A 218 4.85 -3.22 -17.76
C ALA A 218 3.50 -2.53 -18.02
N ALA A 219 2.78 -2.94 -19.05
CA ALA A 219 1.45 -2.40 -19.36
C ALA A 219 0.39 -2.91 -18.37
N MET A 220 0.54 -2.47 -17.11
CA MET A 220 -0.27 -2.83 -15.96
C MET A 220 -0.77 -1.57 -15.27
N ILE A 221 -2.08 -1.52 -14.99
CA ILE A 221 -2.76 -0.44 -14.29
C ILE A 221 -3.52 -1.06 -13.13
N VAL A 222 -3.26 -0.61 -11.91
CA VAL A 222 -3.81 -1.21 -10.69
C VAL A 222 -4.32 -0.14 -9.73
N GLN A 223 -5.21 -0.54 -8.84
CA GLN A 223 -5.58 0.23 -7.65
C GLN A 223 -5.19 -0.53 -6.40
N LYS A 224 -5.10 0.18 -5.27
CA LYS A 224 -4.76 -0.42 -3.98
C LYS A 224 -5.80 -1.42 -3.53
N ILE A 225 -5.36 -2.57 -3.02
CA ILE A 225 -6.20 -3.45 -2.19
C ILE A 225 -6.30 -2.78 -0.82
N LYS A 226 -7.52 -2.47 -0.39
CA LYS A 226 -7.83 -1.71 0.85
C LYS A 226 -8.49 -2.58 1.92
N HIS A 227 -9.00 -3.76 1.55
CA HIS A 227 -9.82 -4.63 2.41
C HIS A 227 -9.27 -6.04 2.41
N HIS A 228 -9.42 -6.75 3.51
CA HIS A 228 -9.09 -8.18 3.59
C HIS A 228 -10.12 -9.04 2.86
N ASP A 229 -11.38 -8.60 2.90
CA ASP A 229 -12.50 -9.23 2.22
C ASP A 229 -12.94 -8.32 1.06
N PHE A 230 -12.75 -8.76 -0.16
CA PHE A 230 -13.09 -7.95 -1.34
C PHE A 230 -13.40 -8.80 -2.56
N THR A 231 -14.09 -8.18 -3.50
CA THR A 231 -14.24 -8.68 -4.86
C THR A 231 -13.69 -7.64 -5.84
N ALA A 232 -12.93 -8.09 -6.84
CA ALA A 232 -12.59 -7.25 -7.99
C ALA A 232 -12.93 -7.99 -9.28
N MET A 233 -13.51 -7.27 -10.23
CA MET A 233 -14.03 -7.84 -11.46
C MET A 233 -13.86 -6.87 -12.64
N THR A 234 -13.71 -7.42 -13.84
CA THR A 234 -13.66 -6.65 -15.08
C THR A 234 -14.27 -7.45 -16.22
N LYS A 235 -14.79 -6.75 -17.23
CA LYS A 235 -15.14 -7.32 -18.53
C LYS A 235 -14.02 -7.00 -19.49
N LEU A 236 -13.43 -8.02 -20.08
CA LEU A 236 -12.34 -7.93 -21.04
C LEU A 236 -12.84 -8.34 -22.43
N GLU A 237 -12.63 -7.49 -23.43
CA GLU A 237 -12.69 -7.84 -24.83
C GLU A 237 -11.26 -7.98 -25.37
N PHE A 238 -10.90 -9.21 -25.75
CA PHE A 238 -9.56 -9.48 -26.25
C PHE A 238 -9.51 -10.67 -27.20
N GLN A 239 -9.02 -10.43 -28.41
CA GLN A 239 -8.74 -11.47 -29.38
C GLN A 239 -7.26 -11.56 -29.61
N THR A 240 -6.65 -12.67 -29.22
CA THR A 240 -5.22 -12.94 -29.47
C THR A 240 -4.94 -13.11 -30.95
N LYS A 241 -3.89 -12.48 -31.46
CA LYS A 241 -3.40 -12.62 -32.83
C LYS A 241 -2.16 -13.50 -32.89
N LYS A 242 -1.42 -13.60 -31.79
CA LYS A 242 -0.17 -14.37 -31.68
C LYS A 242 -0.15 -15.17 -30.38
N GLU A 243 0.60 -16.25 -30.37
CA GLU A 243 0.75 -17.18 -29.20
C GLU A 243 1.26 -16.50 -27.92
N ASN A 244 2.05 -15.44 -28.08
CA ASN A 244 2.68 -14.73 -26.96
C ASN A 244 1.82 -13.63 -26.35
N GLU A 245 0.63 -13.37 -26.90
CA GLU A 245 -0.23 -12.28 -26.45
C GLU A 245 -1.15 -12.72 -25.33
N GLN A 246 -1.21 -11.92 -24.26
CA GLN A 246 -2.06 -12.17 -23.09
C GLN A 246 -2.63 -10.85 -22.54
N ALA A 247 -3.87 -10.91 -22.07
CA ALA A 247 -4.51 -9.81 -21.35
C ALA A 247 -5.46 -10.34 -20.27
N GLY A 248 -5.62 -9.62 -19.17
CA GLY A 248 -6.50 -10.06 -18.10
C GLY A 248 -6.35 -9.26 -16.81
N LEU A 249 -6.69 -9.93 -15.69
CA LEU A 249 -6.68 -9.40 -14.34
C LEU A 249 -5.37 -9.77 -13.63
N VAL A 250 -4.89 -8.87 -12.79
CA VAL A 250 -3.68 -9.06 -11.99
C VAL A 250 -3.91 -8.71 -10.53
N VAL A 251 -3.36 -9.52 -9.63
CA VAL A 251 -3.20 -9.23 -8.20
C VAL A 251 -1.70 -9.19 -7.93
N TYR A 252 -1.16 -8.01 -7.68
CA TYR A 252 0.27 -7.75 -7.74
C TYR A 252 0.80 -7.07 -6.48
N ARG A 253 1.94 -7.53 -6.00
CA ARG A 253 2.71 -6.81 -5.00
C ARG A 253 4.13 -6.47 -5.48
N THR A 254 4.84 -7.48 -5.99
CA THR A 254 6.21 -7.35 -6.49
C THR A 254 6.44 -8.26 -7.68
N ALA A 255 7.56 -8.09 -8.38
CA ALA A 255 7.98 -8.99 -9.46
C ALA A 255 8.20 -10.44 -8.99
N THR A 256 8.22 -10.70 -7.69
CA THR A 256 8.40 -12.03 -7.09
C THR A 256 7.18 -12.58 -6.37
N GLY A 257 6.07 -11.78 -6.31
CA GLY A 257 4.83 -12.14 -5.62
C GLY A 257 3.61 -11.55 -6.32
N TYR A 258 2.86 -12.37 -7.08
CA TYR A 258 1.66 -11.96 -7.81
C TYR A 258 0.81 -13.14 -8.27
N TYR A 259 -0.42 -12.85 -8.65
CA TYR A 259 -1.30 -13.69 -9.47
C TYR A 259 -1.66 -12.99 -10.76
N THR A 260 -1.84 -13.76 -11.85
CA THR A 260 -2.46 -13.27 -13.09
C THR A 260 -3.53 -14.22 -13.55
N LEU A 261 -4.72 -13.70 -13.85
CA LEU A 261 -5.80 -14.42 -14.51
C LEU A 261 -5.93 -13.86 -15.92
N MET A 262 -5.32 -14.55 -16.90
CA MET A 262 -5.12 -14.01 -18.25
C MET A 262 -5.87 -14.84 -19.28
N LYS A 263 -6.38 -14.14 -20.30
CA LYS A 263 -6.78 -14.75 -21.57
C LYS A 263 -5.59 -14.80 -22.52
N ASP A 264 -5.34 -15.98 -23.06
CA ASP A 264 -4.37 -16.20 -24.15
C ASP A 264 -5.03 -16.96 -25.31
N LYS A 265 -4.25 -17.42 -26.28
CA LYS A 265 -4.75 -18.13 -27.46
C LYS A 265 -5.41 -19.45 -27.12
N SER A 266 -5.01 -20.13 -26.06
CA SER A 266 -5.51 -21.44 -25.68
C SER A 266 -6.65 -21.39 -24.66
N GLY A 267 -6.91 -20.26 -24.03
CA GLY A 267 -8.00 -20.12 -23.05
C GLY A 267 -7.71 -19.15 -21.93
N ILE A 268 -8.25 -19.44 -20.76
CA ILE A 268 -8.01 -18.67 -19.53
C ILE A 268 -6.98 -19.43 -18.70
N VAL A 269 -5.95 -18.70 -18.25
CA VAL A 269 -4.85 -19.25 -17.48
C VAL A 269 -4.68 -18.49 -16.18
N LEU A 270 -4.65 -19.21 -15.06
CA LEU A 270 -4.25 -18.69 -13.76
C LEU A 270 -2.77 -19.03 -13.52
N THR A 271 -1.97 -17.98 -13.34
CA THR A 271 -0.54 -18.09 -13.01
C THR A 271 -0.28 -17.48 -11.64
N LYS A 272 0.57 -18.14 -10.87
CA LYS A 272 1.07 -17.68 -9.57
C LYS A 272 2.58 -17.51 -9.63
N LYS A 273 3.09 -16.43 -9.05
CA LYS A 273 4.52 -16.31 -8.71
C LYS A 273 4.66 -16.05 -7.22
N HIS A 274 5.36 -16.95 -6.54
CA HIS A 274 5.60 -16.86 -5.10
C HIS A 274 7.10 -17.03 -4.82
N LEU A 275 7.67 -16.05 -4.12
CA LEU A 275 9.11 -16.01 -3.79
C LEU A 275 10.01 -16.19 -5.03
N GLY A 276 9.56 -15.68 -6.17
CA GLY A 276 10.29 -15.78 -7.44
C GLY A 276 10.00 -17.03 -8.27
N LYS A 277 9.40 -18.09 -7.70
CA LYS A 277 9.01 -19.29 -8.45
C LYS A 277 7.66 -19.06 -9.13
N LYS A 278 7.65 -19.14 -10.46
CA LYS A 278 6.46 -18.99 -11.29
C LYS A 278 5.90 -20.35 -11.69
N GLU A 279 4.57 -20.49 -11.60
CA GLU A 279 3.85 -21.71 -12.00
C GLU A 279 2.51 -21.39 -12.62
N VAL A 280 2.09 -22.19 -13.58
CA VAL A 280 0.71 -22.21 -14.08
C VAL A 280 -0.10 -23.07 -13.10
N VAL A 281 -1.03 -22.45 -12.39
CA VAL A 281 -1.90 -23.11 -11.43
C VAL A 281 -2.95 -23.95 -12.16
N SER A 282 -3.58 -23.35 -13.18
CA SER A 282 -4.62 -23.99 -13.97
C SER A 282 -4.80 -23.29 -15.31
N ARG A 283 -5.32 -24.06 -16.29
CA ARG A 283 -5.70 -23.59 -17.61
C ARG A 283 -6.99 -24.23 -18.05
N ILE A 284 -7.93 -23.43 -18.54
CA ILE A 284 -9.22 -23.91 -19.06
C ILE A 284 -9.41 -23.35 -20.48
N PRO A 285 -9.72 -24.18 -21.47
CA PRO A 285 -10.01 -23.73 -22.84
C PRO A 285 -11.13 -22.68 -22.87
N TYR A 286 -10.92 -21.60 -23.62
CA TYR A 286 -11.90 -20.54 -23.81
C TYR A 286 -11.64 -19.80 -25.12
N ALA A 287 -12.62 -19.85 -26.03
CA ALA A 287 -12.45 -19.36 -27.40
C ALA A 287 -13.13 -18.00 -27.68
N LYS A 288 -14.10 -17.60 -26.83
CA LYS A 288 -14.85 -16.35 -27.07
C LYS A 288 -13.96 -15.13 -26.88
N LYS A 289 -14.27 -14.05 -27.59
CA LYS A 289 -13.56 -12.77 -27.53
C LYS A 289 -13.75 -12.10 -26.17
N ASP A 290 -14.98 -12.05 -25.68
CA ASP A 290 -15.38 -11.40 -24.44
C ASP A 290 -15.32 -12.37 -23.27
N VAL A 291 -14.84 -11.89 -22.12
CA VAL A 291 -14.80 -12.66 -20.88
C VAL A 291 -14.91 -11.76 -19.66
N TYR A 292 -15.67 -12.19 -18.68
CA TYR A 292 -15.65 -11.61 -17.33
C TYR A 292 -14.58 -12.32 -16.50
N LEU A 293 -13.73 -11.54 -15.85
CA LEU A 293 -12.67 -12.02 -14.98
C LEU A 293 -12.89 -11.49 -13.56
N LYS A 294 -12.81 -12.36 -12.57
CA LYS A 294 -13.12 -12.04 -11.17
C LYS A 294 -12.10 -12.63 -10.22
N VAL A 295 -11.77 -11.87 -9.18
CA VAL A 295 -11.06 -12.33 -7.99
C VAL A 295 -11.91 -12.02 -6.76
N THR A 296 -12.00 -12.97 -5.83
CA THR A 296 -12.71 -12.81 -4.55
C THR A 296 -11.76 -13.20 -3.43
N ALA A 297 -11.54 -12.30 -2.48
CA ALA A 297 -10.73 -12.54 -1.31
C ALA A 297 -11.59 -12.62 -0.04
N ASN A 298 -11.22 -13.52 0.85
CA ASN A 298 -11.80 -13.69 2.18
C ASN A 298 -10.66 -13.96 3.17
N GLY A 299 -10.22 -12.94 3.86
CA GLY A 299 -9.01 -12.98 4.68
C GLY A 299 -7.77 -13.31 3.84
N LEU A 300 -7.14 -14.44 4.12
CA LEU A 300 -6.02 -14.95 3.32
C LEU A 300 -6.42 -15.84 2.15
N ASN A 301 -7.67 -16.28 2.08
CA ASN A 301 -8.14 -17.10 0.97
C ASN A 301 -8.46 -16.21 -0.25
N VAL A 302 -8.12 -16.67 -1.44
CA VAL A 302 -8.45 -15.98 -2.68
C VAL A 302 -8.86 -16.96 -3.76
N ASP A 303 -10.01 -16.69 -4.39
CA ASP A 303 -10.57 -17.45 -5.49
C ASP A 303 -10.55 -16.65 -6.78
N PHE A 304 -10.30 -17.32 -7.88
CA PHE A 304 -10.32 -16.74 -9.22
C PHE A 304 -11.41 -17.42 -10.04
N SER A 305 -12.13 -16.63 -10.82
CA SER A 305 -13.18 -17.16 -11.69
C SER A 305 -13.28 -16.34 -12.99
N PHE A 306 -13.85 -16.97 -14.01
CA PHE A 306 -14.13 -16.34 -15.28
C PHE A 306 -15.45 -16.86 -15.84
N GLY A 307 -16.07 -16.11 -16.76
CA GLY A 307 -17.32 -16.54 -17.36
C GLY A 307 -17.71 -15.71 -18.59
N GLU A 308 -18.73 -16.18 -19.31
CA GLU A 308 -19.35 -15.45 -20.41
C GLU A 308 -20.32 -14.39 -19.92
N THR A 309 -20.86 -14.58 -18.72
CA THR A 309 -21.74 -13.66 -18.01
C THR A 309 -21.36 -13.58 -16.55
N ILE A 310 -21.82 -12.53 -15.86
CA ILE A 310 -21.58 -12.33 -14.42
C ILE A 310 -22.20 -13.45 -13.58
N ASP A 311 -23.38 -13.97 -14.01
CA ASP A 311 -24.16 -14.95 -13.27
C ASP A 311 -23.66 -16.39 -13.48
N ASN A 312 -22.86 -16.62 -14.51
CA ASN A 312 -22.33 -17.96 -14.84
C ASN A 312 -20.81 -17.94 -14.93
N MET A 313 -20.16 -18.01 -13.77
CA MET A 313 -18.71 -17.99 -13.65
C MET A 313 -18.15 -19.34 -13.24
N THR A 314 -17.08 -19.76 -13.89
CA THR A 314 -16.31 -20.97 -13.60
C THR A 314 -15.14 -20.63 -12.70
N ASN A 315 -14.99 -21.33 -11.57
CA ASN A 315 -13.80 -21.24 -10.72
C ASN A 315 -12.59 -21.88 -11.41
N ILE A 316 -11.41 -21.28 -11.28
CA ILE A 316 -10.17 -21.77 -11.88
C ILE A 316 -9.06 -21.86 -10.84
N GLY A 317 -8.45 -23.04 -10.73
CA GLY A 317 -7.29 -23.29 -9.87
C GLY A 317 -7.62 -23.52 -8.39
N GLY A 318 -8.91 -23.62 -8.03
CA GLY A 318 -9.34 -23.75 -6.63
C GLY A 318 -8.93 -22.58 -5.77
N THR A 319 -9.18 -22.67 -4.46
CA THR A 319 -8.82 -21.62 -3.50
C THR A 319 -7.30 -21.50 -3.36
N GLN A 320 -6.78 -20.31 -3.57
CA GLN A 320 -5.38 -19.92 -3.42
C GLN A 320 -5.19 -19.10 -2.13
N THR A 321 -3.97 -18.59 -1.89
CA THR A 321 -3.67 -17.79 -0.69
C THR A 321 -3.07 -16.42 -1.01
N LEU A 322 -3.52 -15.37 -0.32
CA LEU A 322 -2.93 -14.03 -0.38
C LEU A 322 -1.53 -13.94 0.29
N GLU A 323 -1.03 -15.01 0.91
CA GLU A 323 0.36 -15.09 1.37
C GLU A 323 1.36 -14.79 0.23
N VAL A 324 0.99 -15.12 -1.01
CA VAL A 324 1.78 -14.86 -2.22
C VAL A 324 2.07 -13.37 -2.42
N ILE A 325 1.13 -12.51 -2.06
CA ILE A 325 1.23 -11.05 -2.15
C ILE A 325 1.41 -10.40 -0.78
N SER A 326 1.78 -11.17 0.21
CA SER A 326 1.96 -10.73 1.57
C SER A 326 3.43 -10.83 2.00
N ASP A 327 3.67 -10.49 3.24
CA ASP A 327 4.97 -10.45 3.88
C ASP A 327 4.81 -10.92 5.33
N ASN A 328 5.31 -12.11 5.60
CA ASN A 328 5.21 -12.72 6.93
C ASN A 328 6.22 -12.18 7.95
N LYS A 329 7.16 -11.32 7.55
CA LYS A 329 8.23 -10.80 8.41
C LYS A 329 8.36 -9.28 8.38
N PHE A 330 7.34 -8.58 7.95
CA PHE A 330 7.33 -7.12 7.83
C PHE A 330 8.41 -6.52 6.90
N ASN A 331 9.02 -7.32 6.03
CA ASN A 331 10.19 -6.94 5.24
C ASN A 331 9.90 -6.06 4.02
N LYS A 332 8.63 -5.84 3.69
CA LYS A 332 8.21 -5.05 2.53
C LYS A 332 7.44 -3.81 2.97
N PHE A 333 7.59 -2.72 2.21
CA PHE A 333 6.93 -1.46 2.51
C PHE A 333 5.70 -1.20 1.63
N ASN A 334 5.71 -1.73 0.41
CA ASN A 334 4.65 -1.52 -0.57
C ASN A 334 3.43 -2.39 -0.29
N GLY A 335 2.25 -1.83 -0.56
CA GLY A 335 0.99 -2.56 -0.56
C GLY A 335 0.78 -3.36 -1.84
N SER A 336 -0.27 -4.17 -1.81
CA SER A 336 -0.72 -4.93 -2.97
C SER A 336 -1.71 -4.12 -3.80
N GLY A 337 -1.75 -4.41 -5.08
CA GLY A 337 -2.69 -3.83 -6.03
C GLY A 337 -3.48 -4.90 -6.76
N VAL A 338 -4.66 -4.54 -7.22
CA VAL A 338 -5.49 -5.32 -8.11
C VAL A 338 -5.89 -4.48 -9.31
N GLY A 339 -5.93 -5.05 -10.50
CA GLY A 339 -6.25 -4.32 -11.71
C GLY A 339 -6.06 -5.14 -12.97
N VAL A 340 -5.66 -4.47 -14.03
CA VAL A 340 -5.59 -5.03 -15.38
C VAL A 340 -4.17 -5.04 -15.92
N TYR A 341 -3.87 -6.02 -16.75
CA TYR A 341 -2.54 -6.24 -17.32
C TYR A 341 -2.64 -6.82 -18.72
N ALA A 342 -1.80 -6.33 -19.64
CA ALA A 342 -1.69 -6.87 -20.99
C ALA A 342 -0.21 -6.92 -21.40
N THR A 343 0.19 -8.01 -22.08
CA THR A 343 1.57 -8.22 -22.51
C THR A 343 1.67 -9.02 -23.79
N SER A 344 2.73 -8.81 -24.51
CA SER A 344 3.16 -9.66 -25.63
C SER A 344 4.44 -10.47 -25.32
N ASN A 345 4.74 -10.64 -24.01
CA ASN A 345 5.76 -11.57 -23.53
C ASN A 345 7.08 -11.51 -24.29
N GLY A 346 7.75 -10.35 -24.27
CA GLY A 346 9.07 -10.13 -24.86
C GLY A 346 9.10 -9.91 -26.38
N LYS A 347 7.95 -9.97 -27.08
CA LYS A 347 7.89 -9.78 -28.55
C LYS A 347 7.04 -8.56 -28.90
N PRO A 348 7.33 -7.83 -29.97
CA PRO A 348 6.53 -6.71 -30.42
C PRO A 348 5.09 -7.14 -30.80
N SER A 349 4.11 -6.35 -30.39
CA SER A 349 2.71 -6.48 -30.81
C SER A 349 2.09 -5.13 -31.12
N ARG A 350 1.11 -5.12 -32.03
CA ARG A 350 0.21 -3.98 -32.30
C ARG A 350 -1.21 -4.25 -31.80
N ASN A 351 -1.39 -5.34 -31.07
CA ASN A 351 -2.68 -5.72 -30.53
C ASN A 351 -3.03 -4.87 -29.30
N LYS A 352 -4.33 -4.73 -29.03
CA LYS A 352 -4.88 -4.04 -27.86
C LYS A 352 -5.84 -4.97 -27.12
N ALA A 353 -5.94 -4.75 -25.81
CA ALA A 353 -6.96 -5.34 -24.94
C ALA A 353 -7.88 -4.22 -24.47
N ALA A 354 -9.19 -4.38 -24.63
CA ALA A 354 -10.20 -3.43 -24.19
C ALA A 354 -10.85 -3.92 -22.91
N TYR A 355 -10.82 -3.11 -21.88
CA TYR A 355 -11.52 -3.33 -20.63
C TYR A 355 -12.71 -2.39 -20.58
N ASP A 356 -13.91 -2.95 -20.59
CA ASP A 356 -15.18 -2.21 -20.63
C ASP A 356 -15.39 -1.44 -19.32
N TRP A 357 -15.08 -2.09 -18.19
CA TRP A 357 -15.16 -1.51 -16.86
C TRP A 357 -14.26 -2.30 -15.89
N PHE A 358 -14.03 -1.71 -14.71
CA PHE A 358 -13.40 -2.39 -13.58
C PHE A 358 -14.14 -2.04 -12.28
N GLU A 359 -14.48 -3.06 -11.52
CA GLU A 359 -15.15 -2.92 -10.22
C GLU A 359 -14.27 -3.46 -9.11
N TYR A 360 -14.22 -2.74 -7.99
CA TYR A 360 -13.59 -3.18 -6.76
C TYR A 360 -14.51 -2.85 -5.59
N GLN A 361 -14.93 -3.86 -4.86
CA GLN A 361 -15.89 -3.73 -3.78
C GLN A 361 -15.42 -4.49 -2.53
N GLU A 362 -15.56 -3.85 -1.36
CA GLU A 362 -15.48 -4.54 -0.08
C GLU A 362 -16.62 -5.55 0.05
N THR A 363 -16.31 -6.73 0.57
CA THR A 363 -17.31 -7.74 0.93
C THR A 363 -17.65 -7.56 2.40
N ILE A 364 -18.79 -6.95 2.69
CA ILE A 364 -19.31 -6.79 4.06
C ILE A 364 -19.91 -8.15 4.48
N LYS A 365 -19.48 -8.66 5.63
CA LYS A 365 -20.03 -9.90 6.24
C LYS A 365 -21.21 -9.61 7.12
#